data_bf0853c3dcd3691cb77c373df8f1a499
#
_entry.id   bf0853c3dcd3691cb77c373df8f1a499
#
_cell.length_a   1.000
_cell.length_b   1.000
_cell.length_c   1.000
_cell.angle_alpha   90.00
_cell.angle_beta   90.00
_cell.angle_gamma   90.00
#
_symmetry.space_group_name_H-M   'P 1'
#
loop_
_entity.id
_entity.type
_entity.pdbx_description
1 polymer ?
#
loop_
_entity_poly.entity_id
_entity_poly.type
_entity_poly.pdbx_seq_one_letter_code
_entity_poly.pdbx_strand_id
1 'polypeptide(L)'
;MTTLPDKTLLGTSGWSYKDWIGPFYTKKDKSMLRAYSKIFRTVEINSTFYRYPSKGTVMGWVKYSPDGFVYSAKLPKLITHEKKLDLNEGVEEDLEKFTKLIEPLSLSGKLGCVLIQLPPKFQYKPKELEDFFQIFPTHIRFAVEFRDPSWMRKETWALLKKYRVAYTIVDEPLLPPEIHITTNVAYFRWHGHGTRPWYNYRYHNEELQPWIPKIRKTAENVQEIYGYFNNHYHGYAVENCLQVLEMLGLLTAEQTETKNKVENYFRRSAKLKESTLEAFVEPKEMNFESLLRSFIDDKRLKRAQRIKDNELKMVEETDEKVEAVIRDYHIVIDLETNTILHDCADWSRVLPTKKLCKHIGKLLLSIDREKAIQILRKLYVQKEKWQFNPYTQ
;
A
#
# COMPACT_ATOMS: atom_id res chain seq x y z
N MET A 1 26.31 -5.93 -23.93
CA MET A 1 25.10 -5.74 -23.11
C MET A 1 24.41 -7.08 -23.03
N THR A 2 24.11 -7.57 -21.82
CA THR A 2 23.41 -8.84 -21.64
C THR A 2 21.99 -8.72 -22.21
N THR A 3 21.62 -9.59 -23.13
CA THR A 3 20.25 -9.67 -23.66
C THR A 3 19.32 -10.19 -22.59
N LEU A 4 18.22 -9.48 -22.35
CA LEU A 4 17.18 -9.96 -21.44
C LEU A 4 16.41 -11.13 -22.10
N PRO A 5 15.93 -12.13 -21.32
CA PRO A 5 15.06 -13.17 -21.86
C PRO A 5 13.82 -12.57 -22.52
N ASP A 6 13.33 -13.17 -23.60
CA ASP A 6 12.11 -12.74 -24.30
C ASP A 6 10.89 -12.68 -23.37
N LYS A 7 10.91 -13.53 -22.34
CA LYS A 7 9.90 -13.54 -21.25
C LYS A 7 10.38 -12.78 -20.00
N THR A 8 10.85 -11.57 -20.19
CA THR A 8 10.98 -10.61 -19.09
C THR A 8 9.67 -9.85 -18.95
N LEU A 9 8.87 -10.25 -17.99
CA LEU A 9 7.51 -9.76 -17.79
C LEU A 9 7.41 -8.98 -16.49
N LEU A 10 7.23 -7.67 -16.59
CA LEU A 10 7.00 -6.79 -15.45
C LEU A 10 5.57 -6.25 -15.47
N GLY A 11 4.94 -6.19 -14.31
CA GLY A 11 3.58 -5.74 -14.12
C GLY A 11 3.32 -5.33 -12.68
N THR A 12 2.07 -5.44 -12.25
CA THR A 12 1.64 -5.02 -10.92
C THR A 12 0.97 -6.16 -10.15
N SER A 13 0.94 -6.05 -8.83
CA SER A 13 0.15 -6.93 -7.98
C SER A 13 -1.30 -6.44 -7.95
N GLY A 14 -2.12 -7.03 -8.82
CA GLY A 14 -3.51 -6.62 -9.07
C GLY A 14 -3.63 -5.51 -10.12
N TRP A 15 -4.86 -5.31 -10.59
CA TRP A 15 -5.20 -4.33 -11.63
C TRP A 15 -6.52 -3.57 -11.38
N SER A 16 -7.39 -4.05 -10.50
CA SER A 16 -8.74 -3.50 -10.35
C SER A 16 -8.86 -2.56 -9.15
N TYR A 17 -8.07 -1.49 -9.17
CA TYR A 17 -8.04 -0.48 -8.13
C TYR A 17 -8.79 0.78 -8.57
N LYS A 18 -9.74 1.26 -7.77
CA LYS A 18 -10.55 2.44 -8.07
C LYS A 18 -9.74 3.74 -8.09
N ASP A 19 -8.72 3.83 -7.26
CA ASP A 19 -7.81 4.98 -7.18
C ASP A 19 -6.85 5.10 -8.38
N TRP A 20 -6.83 4.09 -9.27
CA TRP A 20 -6.15 4.18 -10.56
C TRP A 20 -6.98 4.89 -11.63
N ILE A 21 -8.26 5.21 -11.36
CA ILE A 21 -9.07 6.04 -12.26
C ILE A 21 -8.58 7.49 -12.15
N GLY A 22 -8.06 7.99 -13.24
CA GLY A 22 -7.39 9.29 -13.34
C GLY A 22 -5.93 9.14 -13.74
N PRO A 23 -5.06 8.57 -12.92
CA PRO A 23 -3.67 8.39 -13.32
C PRO A 23 -3.50 7.37 -14.47
N PHE A 24 -4.18 6.25 -14.42
CA PHE A 24 -4.02 5.16 -15.40
C PHE A 24 -5.31 4.90 -16.19
N TYR A 25 -6.40 4.54 -15.51
CA TYR A 25 -7.70 4.34 -16.16
C TYR A 25 -8.43 5.65 -16.40
N THR A 26 -9.37 5.59 -17.35
CA THR A 26 -10.36 6.63 -17.58
C THR A 26 -11.73 6.16 -17.08
N LYS A 27 -12.66 7.11 -16.85
CA LYS A 27 -14.06 6.77 -16.52
C LYS A 27 -14.79 6.03 -17.65
N LYS A 28 -14.22 6.02 -18.87
CA LYS A 28 -14.78 5.35 -20.05
C LYS A 28 -14.36 3.87 -20.15
N ASP A 29 -13.38 3.44 -19.37
CA ASP A 29 -12.89 2.06 -19.39
C ASP A 29 -13.91 1.13 -18.75
N LYS A 30 -14.67 0.41 -19.57
CA LYS A 30 -15.71 -0.53 -19.13
C LYS A 30 -15.15 -1.77 -18.44
N SER A 31 -13.90 -2.14 -18.72
CA SER A 31 -13.20 -3.29 -18.13
C SER A 31 -11.76 -2.91 -17.81
N MET A 32 -11.45 -2.85 -16.52
CA MET A 32 -10.07 -2.56 -16.06
C MET A 32 -9.08 -3.62 -16.55
N LEU A 33 -9.48 -4.91 -16.60
CA LEU A 33 -8.62 -5.98 -17.11
C LEU A 33 -8.24 -5.74 -18.57
N ARG A 34 -9.21 -5.42 -19.42
CA ARG A 34 -8.94 -5.16 -20.84
C ARG A 34 -8.09 -3.90 -21.04
N ALA A 35 -8.29 -2.86 -20.24
CA ALA A 35 -7.47 -1.66 -20.31
C ALA A 35 -6.05 -1.94 -19.83
N TYR A 36 -5.90 -2.68 -18.74
CA TYR A 36 -4.61 -3.07 -18.17
C TYR A 36 -3.79 -3.93 -19.15
N SER A 37 -4.42 -4.97 -19.70
CA SER A 37 -3.75 -5.94 -20.58
C SER A 37 -3.37 -5.42 -21.98
N LYS A 38 -3.78 -4.21 -22.34
CA LYS A 38 -3.23 -3.47 -23.49
C LYS A 38 -1.84 -2.93 -23.21
N ILE A 39 -1.57 -2.56 -21.96
CA ILE A 39 -0.33 -1.89 -21.56
C ILE A 39 0.68 -2.89 -21.00
N PHE A 40 0.24 -3.81 -20.13
CA PHE A 40 1.10 -4.80 -19.51
C PHE A 40 0.82 -6.20 -20.06
N ARG A 41 1.87 -7.02 -20.12
CA ARG A 41 1.79 -8.42 -20.57
C ARG A 41 1.62 -9.42 -19.42
N THR A 42 1.67 -8.94 -18.17
CA THR A 42 1.53 -9.80 -16.99
C THR A 42 0.90 -9.04 -15.82
N VAL A 43 0.30 -9.83 -14.92
CA VAL A 43 -0.23 -9.34 -13.64
C VAL A 43 -0.18 -10.44 -12.59
N GLU A 44 0.02 -10.06 -11.32
CA GLU A 44 -0.15 -10.96 -10.18
C GLU A 44 -1.56 -10.85 -9.60
N ILE A 45 -2.29 -11.96 -9.53
CA ILE A 45 -3.65 -12.00 -8.99
C ILE A 45 -3.58 -12.07 -7.45
N ASN A 46 -3.83 -10.96 -6.79
CA ASN A 46 -3.87 -10.89 -5.32
C ASN A 46 -5.22 -11.30 -4.72
N SER A 47 -6.31 -11.22 -5.48
CA SER A 47 -7.65 -11.54 -4.97
C SER A 47 -7.80 -13.01 -4.56
N THR A 48 -7.03 -13.92 -5.15
CA THR A 48 -6.98 -15.34 -4.81
C THR A 48 -6.45 -15.61 -3.40
N PHE A 49 -5.69 -14.69 -2.83
CA PHE A 49 -5.23 -14.78 -1.46
C PHE A 49 -6.37 -14.71 -0.44
N TYR A 50 -7.38 -13.87 -0.71
CA TYR A 50 -8.48 -13.62 0.21
C TYR A 50 -9.62 -14.63 0.05
N ARG A 51 -9.83 -15.14 -1.17
CA ARG A 51 -10.89 -16.12 -1.48
C ARG A 51 -10.58 -16.88 -2.75
N TYR A 52 -11.07 -18.10 -2.83
CA TYR A 52 -11.05 -18.90 -4.05
C TYR A 52 -11.83 -18.19 -5.17
N PRO A 53 -11.29 -18.09 -6.39
CA PRO A 53 -12.03 -17.54 -7.51
C PRO A 53 -13.15 -18.49 -7.94
N SER A 54 -14.25 -17.95 -8.47
CA SER A 54 -15.23 -18.82 -9.16
C SER A 54 -14.69 -19.29 -10.51
N LYS A 55 -15.19 -20.43 -11.01
CA LYS A 55 -14.87 -20.89 -12.37
C LYS A 55 -15.15 -19.82 -13.44
N GLY A 56 -16.28 -19.12 -13.32
CA GLY A 56 -16.64 -18.02 -14.22
C GLY A 56 -15.64 -16.85 -14.17
N THR A 57 -15.09 -16.54 -13.00
CA THR A 57 -14.04 -15.52 -12.86
C THR A 57 -12.77 -15.92 -13.59
N VAL A 58 -12.30 -17.17 -13.42
CA VAL A 58 -11.08 -17.67 -14.09
C VAL A 58 -11.27 -17.73 -15.60
N MET A 59 -12.43 -18.23 -16.06
CA MET A 59 -12.77 -18.23 -17.49
C MET A 59 -12.85 -16.80 -18.05
N GLY A 60 -13.31 -15.82 -17.26
CA GLY A 60 -13.29 -14.42 -17.62
C GLY A 60 -11.85 -13.89 -17.80
N TRP A 61 -10.92 -14.27 -16.94
CA TRP A 61 -9.51 -13.91 -17.09
C TRP A 61 -8.92 -14.46 -18.39
N VAL A 62 -9.17 -15.76 -18.69
CA VAL A 62 -8.72 -16.39 -19.95
C VAL A 62 -9.30 -15.67 -21.17
N LYS A 63 -10.63 -15.41 -21.15
CA LYS A 63 -11.36 -14.85 -22.30
C LYS A 63 -11.04 -13.40 -22.59
N TYR A 64 -10.83 -12.58 -21.53
CA TYR A 64 -10.75 -11.13 -21.67
C TYR A 64 -9.33 -10.57 -21.65
N SER A 65 -8.31 -11.40 -21.48
CA SER A 65 -6.91 -11.05 -21.71
C SER A 65 -6.46 -11.49 -23.11
N PRO A 66 -5.54 -10.73 -23.75
CA PRO A 66 -5.01 -11.09 -25.06
C PRO A 66 -4.14 -12.36 -25.00
N ASP A 67 -3.84 -12.93 -26.17
CA ASP A 67 -2.87 -14.01 -26.26
C ASP A 67 -1.48 -13.53 -25.81
N GLY A 68 -0.75 -14.44 -25.15
CA GLY A 68 0.56 -14.12 -24.56
C GLY A 68 0.51 -13.32 -23.26
N PHE A 69 -0.68 -12.96 -22.76
CA PHE A 69 -0.82 -12.36 -21.43
C PHE A 69 -0.67 -13.43 -20.34
N VAL A 70 0.14 -13.15 -19.33
CA VAL A 70 0.49 -14.11 -18.27
C VAL A 70 -0.01 -13.64 -16.91
N TYR A 71 -0.64 -14.54 -16.17
CA TYR A 71 -1.04 -14.36 -14.79
C TYR A 71 -0.12 -15.14 -13.86
N SER A 72 0.39 -14.50 -12.81
CA SER A 72 0.80 -15.19 -11.59
C SER A 72 -0.34 -15.14 -10.59
N ALA A 73 -0.53 -16.17 -9.79
CA ALA A 73 -1.64 -16.23 -8.84
C ALA A 73 -1.10 -16.43 -7.41
N LYS A 74 -1.57 -15.64 -6.46
CA LYS A 74 -1.17 -15.79 -5.07
C LYS A 74 -1.99 -16.90 -4.40
N LEU A 75 -1.30 -17.82 -3.72
CA LEU A 75 -1.93 -18.91 -2.99
C LEU A 75 -2.86 -18.37 -1.89
N PRO A 76 -4.02 -19.02 -1.64
CA PRO A 76 -4.96 -18.58 -0.60
C PRO A 76 -4.33 -18.49 0.80
N LYS A 77 -4.73 -17.47 1.57
CA LYS A 77 -4.27 -17.30 2.95
C LYS A 77 -4.65 -18.48 3.86
N LEU A 78 -5.73 -19.19 3.53
CA LEU A 78 -6.13 -20.41 4.22
C LEU A 78 -4.96 -21.40 4.30
N ILE A 79 -4.26 -21.64 3.18
CA ILE A 79 -3.12 -22.56 3.09
C ILE A 79 -1.89 -21.99 3.80
N THR A 80 -1.54 -20.73 3.51
CA THR A 80 -0.25 -20.16 3.90
C THR A 80 -0.24 -19.53 5.29
N HIS A 81 -1.33 -18.90 5.72
CA HIS A 81 -1.42 -18.11 6.94
C HIS A 81 -2.25 -18.77 8.03
N GLU A 82 -3.37 -19.38 7.68
CA GLU A 82 -4.28 -20.01 8.64
C GLU A 82 -3.78 -21.42 8.98
N LYS A 83 -3.65 -22.32 8.00
CA LYS A 83 -3.13 -23.68 8.17
C LYS A 83 -1.61 -23.79 8.14
N LYS A 84 -0.88 -22.74 7.76
CA LYS A 84 0.59 -22.64 7.82
C LYS A 84 1.32 -23.81 7.18
N LEU A 85 0.82 -24.31 6.04
CA LEU A 85 1.34 -25.43 5.26
C LEU A 85 1.25 -26.80 5.95
N ASP A 86 0.56 -26.92 7.08
CA ASP A 86 0.44 -28.18 7.82
C ASP A 86 -0.47 -29.16 7.09
N LEU A 87 0.09 -30.26 6.60
CA LEU A 87 -0.65 -31.30 5.86
C LEU A 87 -1.73 -31.98 6.71
N ASN A 88 -1.56 -32.02 8.03
CA ASN A 88 -2.56 -32.60 8.95
C ASN A 88 -3.85 -31.75 9.02
N GLU A 89 -3.77 -30.49 8.57
CA GLU A 89 -4.90 -29.55 8.51
C GLU A 89 -5.65 -29.63 7.14
N GLY A 90 -5.40 -30.63 6.30
CA GLY A 90 -6.04 -30.79 4.99
C GLY A 90 -5.55 -29.76 3.96
N VAL A 91 -4.29 -29.40 4.00
CA VAL A 91 -3.67 -28.44 3.07
C VAL A 91 -3.56 -29.02 1.67
N GLU A 92 -3.42 -30.34 1.53
CA GLU A 92 -3.34 -31.02 0.23
C GLU A 92 -4.64 -30.85 -0.56
N GLU A 93 -5.79 -31.08 0.06
CA GLU A 93 -7.11 -30.88 -0.57
C GLU A 93 -7.36 -29.43 -0.94
N ASP A 94 -6.91 -28.49 -0.10
CA ASP A 94 -7.03 -27.05 -0.39
C ASP A 94 -6.16 -26.65 -1.57
N LEU A 95 -4.94 -27.18 -1.66
CA LEU A 95 -4.04 -26.95 -2.80
C LEU A 95 -4.61 -27.55 -4.09
N GLU A 96 -5.09 -28.78 -4.03
CA GLU A 96 -5.73 -29.45 -5.18
C GLU A 96 -6.95 -28.66 -5.67
N LYS A 97 -7.81 -28.23 -4.75
CA LYS A 97 -8.96 -27.37 -5.05
C LYS A 97 -8.54 -26.09 -5.75
N PHE A 98 -7.51 -25.43 -5.23
CA PHE A 98 -7.02 -24.18 -5.80
C PHE A 98 -6.43 -24.38 -7.20
N THR A 99 -5.57 -25.38 -7.37
CA THR A 99 -4.91 -25.66 -8.64
C THR A 99 -5.90 -26.08 -9.72
N LYS A 100 -6.93 -26.89 -9.40
CA LYS A 100 -8.06 -27.19 -10.30
C LYS A 100 -8.86 -25.95 -10.71
N LEU A 101 -9.04 -24.99 -9.83
CA LEU A 101 -9.74 -23.74 -10.16
C LEU A 101 -8.98 -22.86 -11.14
N ILE A 102 -7.65 -22.80 -11.03
CA ILE A 102 -6.80 -21.99 -11.93
C ILE A 102 -6.29 -22.76 -13.15
N GLU A 103 -6.58 -24.06 -13.26
CA GLU A 103 -6.18 -24.91 -14.37
C GLU A 103 -6.48 -24.33 -15.76
N PRO A 104 -7.63 -23.64 -16.00
CA PRO A 104 -7.88 -23.01 -17.29
C PRO A 104 -6.81 -21.99 -17.70
N LEU A 105 -6.14 -21.31 -16.75
CA LEU A 105 -5.00 -20.44 -17.04
C LEU A 105 -3.79 -21.24 -17.50
N SER A 106 -3.54 -22.39 -16.87
CA SER A 106 -2.44 -23.29 -17.26
C SER A 106 -2.67 -23.87 -18.66
N LEU A 107 -3.86 -24.41 -18.93
CA LEU A 107 -4.23 -24.99 -20.20
C LEU A 107 -4.21 -23.98 -21.36
N SER A 108 -4.49 -22.73 -21.09
CA SER A 108 -4.41 -21.66 -22.10
C SER A 108 -3.02 -21.04 -22.26
N GLY A 109 -2.00 -21.57 -21.57
CA GLY A 109 -0.64 -21.02 -21.58
C GLY A 109 -0.51 -19.65 -20.90
N LYS A 110 -1.52 -19.26 -20.08
CA LYS A 110 -1.58 -17.96 -19.42
C LYS A 110 -1.20 -18.00 -17.94
N LEU A 111 -0.77 -19.13 -17.39
CA LEU A 111 -0.28 -19.24 -16.01
C LEU A 111 1.25 -19.12 -15.97
N GLY A 112 1.76 -18.14 -15.25
CA GLY A 112 3.17 -17.97 -14.91
C GLY A 112 3.56 -18.81 -13.69
N CYS A 113 3.58 -18.18 -12.51
CA CYS A 113 3.89 -18.85 -11.25
C CYS A 113 2.72 -18.75 -10.25
N VAL A 114 2.64 -19.72 -9.35
CA VAL A 114 1.83 -19.60 -8.12
C VAL A 114 2.72 -19.13 -6.99
N LEU A 115 2.39 -17.96 -6.42
CA LEU A 115 3.14 -17.36 -5.34
C LEU A 115 2.68 -17.88 -3.97
N ILE A 116 3.59 -18.46 -3.22
CA ILE A 116 3.44 -18.89 -1.83
C ILE A 116 4.05 -17.79 -0.95
N GLN A 117 3.27 -16.83 -0.50
CA GLN A 117 3.78 -15.84 0.45
C GLN A 117 3.50 -16.32 1.87
N LEU A 118 4.55 -16.49 2.66
CA LEU A 118 4.48 -16.91 4.05
C LEU A 118 4.24 -15.71 5.00
N PRO A 119 3.59 -15.94 6.16
CA PRO A 119 3.37 -14.86 7.12
C PRO A 119 4.67 -14.44 7.83
N PRO A 120 4.77 -13.19 8.33
CA PRO A 120 5.98 -12.66 8.97
C PRO A 120 6.45 -13.44 10.21
N LYS A 121 5.55 -14.20 10.84
CA LYS A 121 5.87 -15.00 12.04
C LYS A 121 6.12 -16.48 11.73
N PHE A 122 6.18 -16.86 10.46
CA PHE A 122 6.52 -18.23 10.07
C PHE A 122 8.03 -18.37 10.00
N GLN A 123 8.61 -18.69 11.16
CA GLN A 123 10.04 -18.92 11.31
C GLN A 123 10.50 -20.18 10.56
N TYR A 124 11.81 -20.37 10.51
CA TYR A 124 12.45 -21.48 9.80
C TYR A 124 11.95 -22.86 10.27
N LYS A 125 11.20 -23.51 9.42
CA LYS A 125 10.60 -24.83 9.58
C LYS A 125 10.75 -25.61 8.26
N PRO A 126 11.98 -26.09 7.99
CA PRO A 126 12.28 -26.70 6.69
C PRO A 126 11.48 -27.94 6.41
N LYS A 127 11.14 -28.75 7.44
CA LYS A 127 10.36 -29.97 7.26
C LYS A 127 8.94 -29.68 6.78
N GLU A 128 8.25 -28.76 7.43
CA GLU A 128 6.89 -28.35 7.02
C GLU A 128 6.87 -27.80 5.60
N LEU A 129 7.88 -27.01 5.23
CA LEU A 129 7.99 -26.48 3.87
C LEU A 129 8.34 -27.59 2.86
N GLU A 130 9.19 -28.54 3.22
CA GLU A 130 9.56 -29.68 2.38
C GLU A 130 8.38 -30.63 2.15
N ASP A 131 7.67 -30.99 3.22
CA ASP A 131 6.46 -31.83 3.15
C ASP A 131 5.41 -31.18 2.20
N PHE A 132 5.22 -29.86 2.31
CA PHE A 132 4.34 -29.13 1.42
C PHE A 132 4.82 -29.12 -0.04
N PHE A 133 6.11 -29.05 -0.29
CA PHE A 133 6.64 -29.11 -1.66
C PHE A 133 6.44 -30.48 -2.33
N GLN A 134 6.34 -31.57 -1.54
CA GLN A 134 6.15 -32.93 -2.06
C GLN A 134 4.77 -33.12 -2.72
N ILE A 135 3.78 -32.33 -2.32
CA ILE A 135 2.41 -32.42 -2.87
C ILE A 135 2.18 -31.50 -4.08
N PHE A 136 3.22 -30.83 -4.61
CA PHE A 136 3.06 -29.92 -5.74
C PHE A 136 2.74 -30.64 -7.04
N PRO A 137 1.75 -30.17 -7.81
CA PRO A 137 1.55 -30.64 -9.18
C PRO A 137 2.75 -30.21 -10.06
N THR A 138 3.31 -31.16 -10.77
CA THR A 138 4.55 -31.01 -11.56
C THR A 138 4.46 -30.03 -12.72
N HIS A 139 3.25 -29.78 -13.21
CA HIS A 139 2.98 -28.87 -14.34
C HIS A 139 2.79 -27.40 -13.95
N ILE A 140 2.77 -27.09 -12.64
CA ILE A 140 2.65 -25.70 -12.12
C ILE A 140 3.98 -25.28 -11.52
N ARG A 141 4.42 -24.07 -11.85
CA ARG A 141 5.60 -23.45 -11.26
C ARG A 141 5.23 -22.65 -10.03
N PHE A 142 6.04 -22.77 -8.99
CA PHE A 142 5.84 -22.08 -7.73
C PHE A 142 6.98 -21.12 -7.44
N ALA A 143 6.64 -20.01 -6.79
CA ALA A 143 7.59 -19.09 -6.18
C ALA A 143 7.24 -18.94 -4.70
N VAL A 144 8.24 -18.87 -3.82
CA VAL A 144 8.04 -18.67 -2.38
C VAL A 144 8.60 -17.33 -1.94
N GLU A 145 7.80 -16.57 -1.19
CA GLU A 145 8.18 -15.33 -0.55
C GLU A 145 8.23 -15.53 0.96
N PHE A 146 9.41 -15.41 1.51
CA PHE A 146 9.62 -15.39 2.95
C PHE A 146 9.40 -13.99 3.51
N ARG A 147 9.09 -13.91 4.80
CA ARG A 147 8.89 -12.65 5.54
C ARG A 147 9.61 -12.65 6.89
N ASP A 148 10.26 -13.76 7.22
CA ASP A 148 11.04 -13.91 8.44
C ASP A 148 12.52 -14.13 8.08
N PRO A 149 13.47 -13.37 8.67
CA PRO A 149 14.89 -13.45 8.32
C PRO A 149 15.54 -14.81 8.68
N SER A 150 14.89 -15.64 9.50
CA SER A 150 15.39 -16.99 9.81
C SER A 150 15.49 -17.88 8.57
N TRP A 151 14.80 -17.56 7.48
CA TRP A 151 14.88 -18.27 6.21
C TRP A 151 16.08 -17.89 5.35
N MET A 152 16.80 -16.80 5.67
CA MET A 152 17.95 -16.30 4.88
C MET A 152 19.21 -17.14 5.16
N ARG A 153 19.26 -18.36 4.61
CA ARG A 153 20.33 -19.33 4.85
C ARG A 153 20.54 -20.32 3.70
N LYS A 154 21.70 -20.94 3.63
CA LYS A 154 22.11 -21.86 2.55
C LYS A 154 21.18 -23.07 2.41
N GLU A 155 20.69 -23.59 3.51
CA GLU A 155 19.80 -24.74 3.56
C GLU A 155 18.46 -24.42 2.89
N THR A 156 17.95 -23.21 3.03
CA THR A 156 16.74 -22.75 2.32
C THR A 156 16.97 -22.77 0.82
N TRP A 157 18.09 -22.22 0.36
CA TRP A 157 18.38 -22.17 -1.08
C TRP A 157 18.57 -23.59 -1.66
N ALA A 158 19.16 -24.51 -0.92
CA ALA A 158 19.30 -25.92 -1.30
C ALA A 158 17.93 -26.58 -1.41
N LEU A 159 17.05 -26.37 -0.43
CA LEU A 159 15.69 -26.90 -0.44
C LEU A 159 14.88 -26.39 -1.64
N LEU A 160 14.89 -25.09 -1.91
CA LEU A 160 14.19 -24.52 -3.06
C LEU A 160 14.71 -25.07 -4.39
N LYS A 161 16.03 -25.24 -4.53
CA LYS A 161 16.64 -25.86 -5.73
C LYS A 161 16.20 -27.30 -5.90
N LYS A 162 16.19 -28.11 -4.82
CA LYS A 162 15.76 -29.52 -4.84
C LYS A 162 14.35 -29.66 -5.42
N TYR A 163 13.42 -28.80 -5.01
CA TYR A 163 12.03 -28.84 -5.44
C TYR A 163 11.69 -27.92 -6.62
N ARG A 164 12.70 -27.26 -7.22
CA ARG A 164 12.55 -26.33 -8.34
C ARG A 164 11.54 -25.22 -8.06
N VAL A 165 11.55 -24.67 -6.83
CA VAL A 165 10.73 -23.54 -6.41
C VAL A 165 11.53 -22.26 -6.53
N ALA A 166 10.97 -21.23 -7.15
CA ALA A 166 11.63 -19.93 -7.28
C ALA A 166 11.65 -19.20 -5.93
N TYR A 167 12.83 -18.69 -5.55
CA TYR A 167 12.90 -17.69 -4.48
C TYR A 167 12.35 -16.35 -4.96
N THR A 168 11.46 -15.74 -4.19
CA THR A 168 10.95 -14.41 -4.49
C THR A 168 11.92 -13.36 -3.96
N ILE A 169 12.54 -12.65 -4.87
CA ILE A 169 13.45 -11.54 -4.59
C ILE A 169 12.59 -10.32 -4.24
N VAL A 170 12.69 -9.82 -3.02
CA VAL A 170 11.82 -8.77 -2.51
C VAL A 170 12.57 -7.46 -2.30
N ASP A 171 11.85 -6.35 -2.47
CA ASP A 171 12.21 -5.03 -2.00
C ASP A 171 11.20 -4.61 -0.93
N GLU A 172 11.61 -4.72 0.33
CA GLU A 172 10.76 -4.49 1.50
C GLU A 172 11.58 -4.17 2.76
N PRO A 173 10.96 -3.58 3.81
CA PRO A 173 11.69 -3.18 5.02
C PRO A 173 12.19 -4.33 5.92
N LEU A 174 11.64 -5.55 5.80
CA LEU A 174 11.94 -6.65 6.73
C LEU A 174 13.12 -7.52 6.32
N LEU A 175 13.35 -7.65 5.02
CA LEU A 175 14.36 -8.55 4.46
C LEU A 175 15.31 -7.81 3.54
N PRO A 176 16.59 -8.20 3.50
CA PRO A 176 17.53 -7.63 2.55
C PRO A 176 17.15 -8.04 1.11
N PRO A 177 17.41 -7.17 0.11
CA PRO A 177 17.12 -7.45 -1.29
C PRO A 177 18.17 -8.37 -1.93
N GLU A 178 18.32 -9.58 -1.36
CA GLU A 178 19.26 -10.59 -1.82
C GLU A 178 18.75 -11.33 -3.06
N ILE A 179 19.67 -11.71 -3.95
CA ILE A 179 19.35 -12.45 -5.16
C ILE A 179 19.86 -13.88 -5.04
N HIS A 180 18.93 -14.82 -4.99
CA HIS A 180 19.20 -16.24 -5.03
C HIS A 180 18.43 -16.89 -6.15
N ILE A 181 19.14 -17.44 -7.13
CA ILE A 181 18.53 -18.17 -8.24
C ILE A 181 18.41 -19.64 -7.85
N THR A 182 17.18 -20.10 -7.73
CA THR A 182 16.85 -21.45 -7.26
C THR A 182 16.20 -22.32 -8.34
N THR A 183 15.80 -21.71 -9.47
CA THR A 183 15.24 -22.37 -10.63
C THR A 183 15.54 -21.55 -11.89
N ASN A 184 15.06 -22.01 -13.07
CA ASN A 184 15.17 -21.28 -14.34
C ASN A 184 14.20 -20.07 -14.46
N VAL A 185 13.49 -19.73 -13.38
CA VAL A 185 12.59 -18.58 -13.29
C VAL A 185 13.04 -17.68 -12.15
N ALA A 186 13.08 -16.38 -12.36
CA ALA A 186 13.22 -15.38 -11.31
C ALA A 186 11.90 -14.68 -11.04
N TYR A 187 11.61 -14.42 -9.76
CA TYR A 187 10.39 -13.76 -9.33
C TYR A 187 10.73 -12.57 -8.44
N PHE A 188 10.34 -11.36 -8.86
CA PHE A 188 10.62 -10.11 -8.14
C PHE A 188 9.35 -9.51 -7.61
N ARG A 189 9.42 -8.90 -6.42
CA ARG A 189 8.33 -8.11 -5.86
C ARG A 189 8.85 -6.84 -5.17
N TRP A 190 8.31 -5.69 -5.58
CA TRP A 190 8.60 -4.39 -4.98
C TRP A 190 7.41 -3.96 -4.11
N HIS A 191 7.62 -3.92 -2.80
CA HIS A 191 6.56 -3.63 -1.83
C HIS A 191 6.51 -2.16 -1.41
N GLY A 192 7.63 -1.45 -1.52
CA GLY A 192 7.78 -0.09 -1.02
C GLY A 192 8.29 -0.02 0.42
N HIS A 193 8.66 1.19 0.81
CA HIS A 193 9.27 1.52 2.10
C HIS A 193 8.43 2.51 2.91
N GLY A 194 7.11 2.56 2.68
CA GLY A 194 6.17 3.40 3.43
C GLY A 194 6.11 3.01 4.92
N THR A 195 5.60 3.91 5.75
CA THR A 195 5.55 3.67 7.20
C THR A 195 4.48 2.66 7.60
N ARG A 196 3.22 2.82 7.16
CA ARG A 196 2.12 1.84 7.30
C ARG A 196 0.92 2.33 6.50
N PRO A 197 0.46 1.58 5.51
CA PRO A 197 1.05 0.33 5.00
C PRO A 197 2.26 0.60 4.10
N TRP A 198 3.25 -0.30 4.09
CA TRP A 198 4.50 -0.15 3.33
C TRP A 198 4.27 0.09 1.84
N TYR A 199 3.29 -0.56 1.27
CA TYR A 199 2.92 -0.47 -0.14
C TYR A 199 2.18 0.83 -0.53
N ASN A 200 1.92 1.75 0.40
CA ASN A 200 1.58 3.13 0.08
C ASN A 200 2.87 3.96 -0.08
N TYR A 201 3.61 3.66 -1.13
CA TYR A 201 4.92 4.19 -1.39
C TYR A 201 5.12 4.46 -2.88
N ARG A 202 5.65 5.61 -3.23
CA ARG A 202 6.03 5.95 -4.59
C ARG A 202 7.54 5.94 -4.68
N TYR A 203 8.10 4.94 -5.35
CA TYR A 203 9.54 4.88 -5.59
C TYR A 203 10.00 6.05 -6.45
N HIS A 204 11.16 6.60 -6.11
CA HIS A 204 11.90 7.52 -6.94
C HIS A 204 12.86 6.76 -7.88
N ASN A 205 13.28 7.41 -8.97
CA ASN A 205 14.16 6.78 -9.97
C ASN A 205 15.48 6.30 -9.35
N GLU A 206 16.01 7.04 -8.38
CA GLU A 206 17.25 6.75 -7.66
C GLU A 206 17.16 5.43 -6.87
N GLU A 207 15.96 5.06 -6.42
CA GLU A 207 15.70 3.81 -5.70
C GLU A 207 15.49 2.63 -6.65
N LEU A 208 14.97 2.89 -7.85
CA LEU A 208 14.72 1.87 -8.88
C LEU A 208 15.99 1.57 -9.71
N GLN A 209 16.84 2.55 -9.93
CA GLN A 209 18.04 2.42 -10.75
C GLN A 209 19.00 1.31 -10.29
N PRO A 210 19.25 1.08 -8.97
CA PRO A 210 20.07 -0.03 -8.50
C PRO A 210 19.53 -1.43 -8.82
N TRP A 211 18.23 -1.55 -9.15
CA TRP A 211 17.62 -2.81 -9.55
C TRP A 211 17.96 -3.21 -10.99
N ILE A 212 18.29 -2.27 -11.85
CA ILE A 212 18.55 -2.54 -13.28
C ILE A 212 19.74 -3.50 -13.48
N PRO A 213 20.94 -3.26 -12.91
CA PRO A 213 22.02 -4.22 -13.00
C PRO A 213 21.71 -5.56 -12.34
N LYS A 214 20.92 -5.57 -11.25
CA LYS A 214 20.50 -6.80 -10.58
C LYS A 214 19.59 -7.64 -11.47
N ILE A 215 18.60 -7.03 -12.13
CA ILE A 215 17.70 -7.72 -13.08
C ILE A 215 18.50 -8.25 -14.27
N ARG A 216 19.41 -7.47 -14.85
CA ARG A 216 20.26 -7.89 -15.97
C ARG A 216 21.17 -9.07 -15.61
N LYS A 217 21.81 -9.03 -14.45
CA LYS A 217 22.64 -10.13 -13.95
C LYS A 217 21.81 -11.40 -13.69
N THR A 218 20.60 -11.25 -13.18
CA THR A 218 19.67 -12.36 -12.98
C THR A 218 19.28 -13.00 -14.32
N ALA A 219 19.06 -12.19 -15.35
CA ALA A 219 18.70 -12.63 -16.71
C ALA A 219 19.73 -13.58 -17.34
N GLU A 220 20.99 -13.51 -16.94
CA GLU A 220 22.05 -14.41 -17.42
C GLU A 220 21.85 -15.87 -16.97
N ASN A 221 21.07 -16.07 -15.92
CA ASN A 221 20.93 -17.37 -15.24
C ASN A 221 19.52 -17.96 -15.27
N VAL A 222 18.56 -17.30 -15.93
CA VAL A 222 17.16 -17.73 -15.97
C VAL A 222 16.59 -17.60 -17.37
N GLN A 223 15.53 -18.36 -17.65
CA GLN A 223 14.78 -18.31 -18.91
C GLN A 223 13.63 -17.31 -18.89
N GLU A 224 13.07 -17.06 -17.71
CA GLU A 224 11.92 -16.18 -17.54
C GLU A 224 12.09 -15.32 -16.28
N ILE A 225 11.66 -14.07 -16.39
CA ILE A 225 11.62 -13.12 -15.26
C ILE A 225 10.19 -12.64 -15.11
N TYR A 226 9.64 -12.79 -13.92
CA TYR A 226 8.39 -12.18 -13.48
C TYR A 226 8.70 -11.14 -12.42
N GLY A 227 8.12 -9.94 -12.56
CA GLY A 227 8.30 -8.88 -11.58
C GLY A 227 7.04 -8.08 -11.34
N TYR A 228 6.67 -7.90 -10.08
CA TYR A 228 5.41 -7.28 -9.72
C TYR A 228 5.57 -6.17 -8.69
N PHE A 229 5.07 -4.99 -9.05
CA PHE A 229 4.99 -3.84 -8.17
C PHE A 229 3.75 -3.93 -7.29
N ASN A 230 3.94 -4.08 -5.98
CA ASN A 230 2.87 -4.22 -4.99
C ASN A 230 2.51 -2.89 -4.28
N ASN A 231 3.20 -1.81 -4.59
CA ASN A 231 2.91 -0.46 -4.10
C ASN A 231 1.71 0.17 -4.84
N HIS A 232 0.58 -0.50 -4.77
CA HIS A 232 -0.58 -0.28 -5.64
C HIS A 232 -1.38 1.01 -5.38
N TYR A 233 -1.13 1.73 -4.28
CA TYR A 233 -1.85 2.96 -3.95
C TYR A 233 -1.69 4.03 -5.04
N HIS A 234 -2.75 4.75 -5.31
CA HIS A 234 -2.81 5.90 -6.20
C HIS A 234 -2.32 5.68 -7.64
N GLY A 235 -1.98 4.44 -8.03
CA GLY A 235 -1.39 4.12 -9.32
C GLY A 235 0.15 4.15 -9.34
N TYR A 236 0.81 4.27 -8.20
CA TYR A 236 2.27 4.27 -8.09
C TYR A 236 2.91 3.02 -8.68
N ALA A 237 2.28 1.85 -8.48
CA ALA A 237 2.77 0.60 -9.07
C ALA A 237 2.86 0.65 -10.60
N VAL A 238 1.89 1.29 -11.26
CA VAL A 238 1.89 1.48 -12.72
C VAL A 238 3.05 2.37 -13.16
N GLU A 239 3.23 3.52 -12.50
CA GLU A 239 4.31 4.44 -12.79
C GLU A 239 5.67 3.76 -12.62
N ASN A 240 5.92 3.15 -11.46
CA ASN A 240 7.22 2.55 -11.15
C ASN A 240 7.52 1.34 -12.04
N CYS A 241 6.52 0.53 -12.41
CA CYS A 241 6.72 -0.54 -13.38
C CYS A 241 7.14 0.00 -14.75
N LEU A 242 6.49 1.05 -15.26
CA LEU A 242 6.83 1.66 -16.53
C LEU A 242 8.22 2.33 -16.48
N GLN A 243 8.63 2.93 -15.38
CA GLN A 243 9.97 3.48 -15.17
C GLN A 243 11.06 2.39 -15.25
N VAL A 244 10.85 1.24 -14.59
CA VAL A 244 11.80 0.13 -14.67
C VAL A 244 11.85 -0.47 -16.07
N LEU A 245 10.71 -0.62 -16.76
CA LEU A 245 10.67 -1.05 -18.16
C LEU A 245 11.46 -0.09 -19.08
N GLU A 246 11.36 1.22 -18.86
CA GLU A 246 12.15 2.23 -19.59
C GLU A 246 13.65 2.06 -19.33
N MET A 247 14.06 1.98 -18.05
CA MET A 247 15.46 1.82 -17.67
C MET A 247 16.08 0.52 -18.21
N LEU A 248 15.26 -0.51 -18.41
CA LEU A 248 15.66 -1.77 -19.05
C LEU A 248 15.69 -1.69 -20.57
N GLY A 249 15.11 -0.66 -21.18
CA GLY A 249 14.98 -0.54 -22.64
C GLY A 249 13.88 -1.44 -23.22
N LEU A 250 12.83 -1.74 -22.46
CA LEU A 250 11.75 -2.67 -22.81
C LEU A 250 10.40 -1.99 -23.11
N LEU A 251 10.30 -0.66 -23.04
CA LEU A 251 9.05 0.04 -23.31
C LEU A 251 8.62 -0.10 -24.78
N THR A 252 7.33 -0.42 -24.97
CA THR A 252 6.67 -0.25 -26.25
C THR A 252 6.24 1.23 -26.44
N ALA A 253 5.83 1.59 -27.67
CA ALA A 253 5.32 2.94 -27.94
C ALA A 253 4.08 3.27 -27.07
N GLU A 254 3.16 2.32 -26.93
CA GLU A 254 1.94 2.49 -26.10
C GLU A 254 2.27 2.63 -24.61
N GLN A 255 3.28 1.90 -24.14
CA GLN A 255 3.77 2.01 -22.76
C GLN A 255 4.46 3.35 -22.52
N THR A 256 5.21 3.87 -23.49
CA THR A 256 5.84 5.19 -23.44
C THR A 256 4.77 6.31 -23.33
N GLU A 257 3.72 6.24 -24.15
CA GLU A 257 2.61 7.19 -24.08
C GLU A 257 1.90 7.12 -22.72
N THR A 258 1.64 5.90 -22.24
CA THR A 258 1.00 5.67 -20.94
C THR A 258 1.87 6.20 -19.79
N LYS A 259 3.17 5.94 -19.82
CA LYS A 259 4.13 6.47 -18.82
C LYS A 259 4.06 7.98 -18.75
N ASN A 260 4.16 8.66 -19.91
CA ASN A 260 4.09 10.11 -19.99
C ASN A 260 2.77 10.66 -19.43
N LYS A 261 1.65 9.99 -19.69
CA LYS A 261 0.34 10.34 -19.14
C LYS A 261 0.31 10.23 -17.62
N VAL A 262 0.80 9.12 -17.07
CA VAL A 262 0.83 8.84 -15.63
C VAL A 262 1.73 9.83 -14.90
N GLU A 263 2.94 10.07 -15.39
CA GLU A 263 3.88 11.04 -14.82
C GLU A 263 3.33 12.49 -14.86
N ASN A 264 2.70 12.87 -15.98
CA ASN A 264 2.06 14.17 -16.10
C ASN A 264 0.89 14.34 -15.11
N TYR A 265 0.12 13.27 -14.87
CA TYR A 265 -0.93 13.28 -13.86
C TYR A 265 -0.36 13.58 -12.46
N PHE A 266 0.69 12.87 -12.07
CA PHE A 266 1.32 13.08 -10.76
C PHE A 266 2.02 14.44 -10.64
N ARG A 267 2.66 14.91 -11.72
CA ARG A 267 3.28 16.24 -11.75
C ARG A 267 2.25 17.36 -11.61
N ARG A 268 1.10 17.24 -12.29
CA ARG A 268 -0.01 18.20 -12.14
C ARG A 268 -0.63 18.13 -10.74
N SER A 269 -0.80 16.95 -10.19
CA SER A 269 -1.33 16.76 -8.84
C SER A 269 -0.38 17.31 -7.77
N ALA A 270 0.93 17.20 -7.96
CA ALA A 270 1.94 17.82 -7.10
C ALA A 270 1.88 19.35 -7.20
N LYS A 271 1.88 19.92 -8.43
CA LYS A 271 1.74 21.36 -8.64
C LYS A 271 0.42 21.91 -8.12
N LEU A 272 -0.69 21.18 -8.24
CA LEU A 272 -1.96 21.55 -7.62
C LEU A 272 -1.88 21.53 -6.09
N LYS A 273 -1.15 20.59 -5.50
CA LYS A 273 -0.87 20.58 -4.07
C LYS A 273 0.07 21.71 -3.68
N GLU A 274 1.10 21.99 -4.44
CA GLU A 274 2.01 23.13 -4.25
C GLU A 274 1.25 24.45 -4.47
N SER A 275 0.48 24.60 -5.53
CA SER A 275 -0.35 25.79 -5.77
C SER A 275 -1.51 25.89 -4.79
N THR A 276 -2.00 24.78 -4.22
CA THR A 276 -2.96 24.79 -3.10
C THR A 276 -2.23 25.06 -1.78
N LEU A 277 -0.93 24.75 -1.67
CA LEU A 277 -0.05 25.17 -0.58
C LEU A 277 0.43 26.63 -0.78
N GLU A 278 0.58 27.11 -2.01
CA GLU A 278 0.89 28.50 -2.37
C GLU A 278 -0.36 29.38 -2.52
N ALA A 279 -1.51 28.80 -2.85
CA ALA A 279 -2.84 29.37 -2.65
C ALA A 279 -3.35 29.15 -1.21
N PHE A 280 -2.43 28.94 -0.26
CA PHE A 280 -2.72 29.29 1.11
C PHE A 280 -2.94 30.81 1.10
N VAL A 281 -4.20 31.19 1.05
CA VAL A 281 -4.66 32.44 1.62
C VAL A 281 -3.80 32.58 2.89
N GLU A 282 -2.98 33.64 2.97
CA GLU A 282 -2.18 33.85 4.18
C GLU A 282 -3.12 33.63 5.35
N PRO A 283 -2.71 32.93 6.43
CA PRO A 283 -3.61 32.65 7.56
C PRO A 283 -4.29 33.91 8.10
N LYS A 284 -3.76 35.07 7.74
CA LYS A 284 -4.33 36.41 7.99
C LYS A 284 -5.66 36.65 7.24
N GLU A 285 -5.88 36.01 6.08
CA GLU A 285 -7.10 36.19 5.26
C GLU A 285 -8.16 35.13 5.53
N MET A 286 -7.82 34.02 6.20
CA MET A 286 -8.78 32.98 6.56
C MET A 286 -9.75 33.47 7.65
N ASN A 287 -11.05 33.36 7.38
CA ASN A 287 -12.04 33.60 8.41
C ASN A 287 -12.06 32.49 9.46
N PHE A 288 -12.64 32.78 10.60
CA PHE A 288 -12.74 31.84 11.73
C PHE A 288 -13.32 30.48 11.35
N GLU A 289 -14.38 30.46 10.55
CA GLU A 289 -15.10 29.23 10.21
C GLU A 289 -14.22 28.31 9.36
N SER A 290 -13.49 28.85 8.41
CA SER A 290 -12.52 28.12 7.59
C SER A 290 -11.37 27.55 8.42
N LEU A 291 -10.83 28.35 9.35
CA LEU A 291 -9.79 27.91 10.28
C LEU A 291 -10.29 26.79 11.19
N LEU A 292 -11.47 26.93 11.79
CA LEU A 292 -12.05 25.95 12.69
C LEU A 292 -12.32 24.62 11.94
N ARG A 293 -12.86 24.67 10.71
CA ARG A 293 -13.11 23.50 9.86
C ARG A 293 -11.83 22.76 9.43
N SER A 294 -10.68 23.43 9.46
CA SER A 294 -9.40 22.76 9.22
C SER A 294 -9.06 21.74 10.32
N PHE A 295 -9.62 21.89 11.51
CA PHE A 295 -9.31 21.05 12.67
C PHE A 295 -10.48 20.21 13.17
N ILE A 296 -11.74 20.54 12.83
CA ILE A 296 -12.93 19.84 13.30
C ILE A 296 -13.82 19.43 12.12
N ASP A 297 -14.30 18.20 12.12
CA ASP A 297 -15.27 17.76 11.11
C ASP A 297 -16.70 18.26 11.39
N ASP A 298 -17.55 18.25 10.36
CA ASP A 298 -18.92 18.75 10.44
C ASP A 298 -19.76 18.06 11.52
N LYS A 299 -19.52 16.77 11.76
CA LYS A 299 -20.27 16.00 12.79
C LYS A 299 -19.88 16.45 14.20
N ARG A 300 -18.60 16.71 14.44
CA ARG A 300 -18.11 17.23 15.72
C ARG A 300 -18.48 18.68 15.91
N LEU A 301 -18.41 19.51 14.85
CA LEU A 301 -18.80 20.91 14.88
C LEU A 301 -20.29 21.09 15.24
N LYS A 302 -21.20 20.33 14.58
CA LYS A 302 -22.63 20.32 14.95
C LYS A 302 -22.88 19.87 16.38
N ARG A 303 -22.07 18.95 16.91
CA ARG A 303 -22.17 18.55 18.34
C ARG A 303 -21.61 19.64 19.27
N ALA A 304 -20.57 20.33 18.90
CA ALA A 304 -20.01 21.44 19.65
C ALA A 304 -21.06 22.57 19.80
N GLN A 305 -21.73 22.94 18.71
CA GLN A 305 -22.80 23.95 18.69
C GLN A 305 -24.01 23.59 19.55
N ARG A 306 -24.25 22.30 19.82
CA ARG A 306 -25.36 21.85 20.69
C ARG A 306 -25.03 21.86 22.18
N ILE A 307 -23.79 22.05 22.58
CA ILE A 307 -23.39 22.20 23.97
C ILE A 307 -23.87 23.59 24.44
N LYS A 308 -24.65 23.62 25.51
CA LYS A 308 -25.19 24.87 26.07
C LYS A 308 -24.09 25.68 26.73
N ASP A 309 -24.26 27.02 26.77
CA ASP A 309 -23.24 27.94 27.36
C ASP A 309 -23.11 27.73 28.88
N ASN A 310 -24.19 27.35 29.56
CA ASN A 310 -24.13 27.05 30.99
C ASN A 310 -23.40 25.72 31.33
N GLU A 311 -23.06 24.91 30.33
CA GLU A 311 -22.24 23.69 30.49
C GLU A 311 -20.72 23.99 30.37
N LEU A 312 -20.35 25.26 30.06
CA LEU A 312 -18.97 25.72 29.98
C LEU A 312 -18.67 26.63 31.15
N LYS A 313 -17.59 26.34 31.87
CA LYS A 313 -17.05 27.16 32.96
C LYS A 313 -15.62 27.57 32.60
N MET A 314 -15.38 28.84 32.37
CA MET A 314 -14.02 29.37 32.18
C MET A 314 -13.29 29.33 33.52
N VAL A 315 -12.06 28.86 33.51
CA VAL A 315 -11.17 28.80 34.68
C VAL A 315 -10.11 29.88 34.55
N GLU A 316 -9.50 30.01 33.38
CA GLU A 316 -8.49 31.04 33.11
C GLU A 316 -8.57 31.46 31.64
N GLU A 317 -8.44 32.76 31.38
CA GLU A 317 -8.34 33.31 30.04
C GLU A 317 -7.36 34.48 30.02
N THR A 318 -6.12 34.18 29.58
CA THR A 318 -5.03 35.17 29.43
C THR A 318 -4.54 35.18 27.99
N ASP A 319 -3.68 36.08 27.59
CA ASP A 319 -3.14 36.11 26.22
C ASP A 319 -2.38 34.83 25.84
N GLU A 320 -1.84 34.12 26.81
CA GLU A 320 -0.98 32.93 26.62
C GLU A 320 -1.69 31.64 26.92
N LYS A 321 -2.78 31.64 27.71
CA LYS A 321 -3.45 30.44 28.17
C LYS A 321 -4.96 30.58 28.18
N VAL A 322 -5.66 29.52 27.78
CA VAL A 322 -7.11 29.37 27.95
C VAL A 322 -7.37 28.04 28.66
N GLU A 323 -8.02 28.10 29.81
CA GLU A 323 -8.40 26.93 30.58
C GLU A 323 -9.90 26.97 30.87
N ALA A 324 -10.57 25.85 30.64
CA ALA A 324 -12.01 25.72 30.85
C ALA A 324 -12.42 24.30 31.24
N VAL A 325 -13.56 24.17 31.88
CA VAL A 325 -14.23 22.91 32.12
C VAL A 325 -15.54 22.94 31.35
N ILE A 326 -15.77 21.92 30.52
CA ILE A 326 -17.03 21.72 29.80
C ILE A 326 -17.65 20.41 30.28
N ARG A 327 -18.81 20.54 30.98
CA ARG A 327 -19.35 19.44 31.80
C ARG A 327 -18.32 19.02 32.84
N ASP A 328 -17.80 17.78 32.74
CA ASP A 328 -16.78 17.25 33.66
C ASP A 328 -15.39 17.14 32.98
N TYR A 329 -15.21 17.74 31.82
CA TYR A 329 -13.99 17.60 31.03
C TYR A 329 -13.14 18.87 31.07
N HIS A 330 -11.88 18.71 31.43
CA HIS A 330 -10.89 19.78 31.47
C HIS A 330 -10.28 20.04 30.09
N ILE A 331 -10.06 21.31 29.78
CA ILE A 331 -9.38 21.76 28.55
C ILE A 331 -8.38 22.83 28.94
N VAL A 332 -7.14 22.64 28.51
CA VAL A 332 -6.09 23.64 28.58
C VAL A 332 -5.52 23.87 27.19
N ILE A 333 -5.49 25.12 26.74
CA ILE A 333 -4.80 25.53 25.51
C ILE A 333 -3.73 26.50 25.94
N ASP A 334 -2.48 26.08 25.82
CA ASP A 334 -1.31 26.89 26.20
C ASP A 334 -0.59 27.34 24.92
N LEU A 335 -0.57 28.63 24.69
CA LEU A 335 0.03 29.24 23.52
C LEU A 335 1.54 29.42 23.64
N GLU A 336 2.08 29.49 24.86
CA GLU A 336 3.51 29.62 25.09
C GLU A 336 4.21 28.30 24.78
N THR A 337 3.70 27.22 25.36
CA THR A 337 4.25 25.85 25.16
C THR A 337 3.73 25.12 23.89
N ASN A 338 2.78 25.73 23.17
CA ASN A 338 2.07 25.11 22.07
C ASN A 338 1.44 23.75 22.46
N THR A 339 0.72 23.72 23.58
CA THR A 339 0.16 22.49 24.12
C THR A 339 -1.37 22.56 24.22
N ILE A 340 -2.04 21.47 23.89
CA ILE A 340 -3.47 21.29 24.19
C ILE A 340 -3.62 20.03 25.05
N LEU A 341 -4.21 20.22 26.24
CA LEU A 341 -4.52 19.14 27.17
C LEU A 341 -6.03 18.97 27.28
N HIS A 342 -6.49 17.71 27.25
CA HIS A 342 -7.91 17.41 27.42
C HIS A 342 -8.12 15.94 27.79
N ASP A 343 -9.27 15.61 28.43
CA ASP A 343 -9.52 14.31 29.04
C ASP A 343 -10.76 13.56 28.52
N CYS A 344 -11.47 14.04 27.51
CA CYS A 344 -12.64 13.33 27.00
C CYS A 344 -12.28 12.09 26.15
N ALA A 345 -13.14 11.10 26.13
CA ALA A 345 -12.94 9.85 25.37
C ALA A 345 -12.78 10.05 23.86
N ASP A 346 -13.34 11.13 23.25
CA ASP A 346 -13.14 11.44 21.83
C ASP A 346 -11.76 12.07 21.58
N TRP A 347 -11.15 12.70 22.60
CA TRP A 347 -9.83 13.30 22.52
C TRP A 347 -8.76 12.24 22.19
N SER A 348 -8.74 11.12 22.89
CA SER A 348 -7.80 10.03 22.65
C SER A 348 -7.86 9.51 21.20
N ARG A 349 -9.02 9.61 20.54
CA ARG A 349 -9.20 9.17 19.14
C ARG A 349 -8.69 10.19 18.14
N VAL A 350 -8.74 11.48 18.44
CA VAL A 350 -8.34 12.54 17.51
C VAL A 350 -6.89 13.00 17.71
N LEU A 351 -6.29 12.69 18.86
CA LEU A 351 -4.89 12.98 19.21
C LEU A 351 -3.89 12.66 18.08
N PRO A 352 -3.87 11.42 17.52
CA PRO A 352 -2.86 11.05 16.51
C PRO A 352 -2.98 11.86 15.21
N THR A 353 -4.16 12.43 14.92
CA THR A 353 -4.43 13.21 13.70
C THR A 353 -4.34 14.71 13.92
N LYS A 354 -4.04 15.13 15.15
CA LYS A 354 -4.05 16.54 15.57
C LYS A 354 -5.33 17.26 15.13
N LYS A 355 -6.50 16.61 15.37
CA LYS A 355 -7.84 17.18 15.17
C LYS A 355 -8.46 17.55 16.51
N LEU A 356 -9.46 18.40 16.48
CA LEU A 356 -10.15 18.88 17.68
C LEU A 356 -11.43 18.08 17.93
N CYS A 357 -11.73 17.82 19.21
CA CYS A 357 -12.99 17.23 19.63
C CYS A 357 -14.10 18.30 19.76
N LYS A 358 -15.35 17.86 20.01
CA LYS A 358 -16.49 18.76 20.16
C LYS A 358 -16.36 19.75 21.33
N HIS A 359 -15.66 19.38 22.42
CA HIS A 359 -15.51 20.24 23.60
C HIS A 359 -14.55 21.39 23.31
N ILE A 360 -13.38 21.12 22.71
CA ILE A 360 -12.46 22.17 22.27
C ILE A 360 -13.11 23.03 21.19
N GLY A 361 -13.89 22.41 20.27
CA GLY A 361 -14.69 23.16 19.31
C GLY A 361 -15.69 24.11 19.99
N LYS A 362 -16.37 23.67 21.07
CA LYS A 362 -17.28 24.52 21.85
C LYS A 362 -16.52 25.67 22.53
N LEU A 363 -15.38 25.39 23.15
CA LEU A 363 -14.56 26.40 23.77
C LEU A 363 -14.19 27.52 22.78
N LEU A 364 -13.67 27.14 21.58
CA LEU A 364 -13.31 28.10 20.53
C LEU A 364 -14.49 28.88 19.95
N LEU A 365 -15.72 28.32 20.04
CA LEU A 365 -16.95 29.02 19.66
C LEU A 365 -17.43 30.01 20.75
N SER A 366 -16.97 29.88 21.99
CA SER A 366 -17.47 30.60 23.16
C SER A 366 -16.53 31.70 23.71
N ILE A 367 -15.24 31.64 23.41
CA ILE A 367 -14.27 32.70 23.77
C ILE A 367 -14.34 33.84 22.76
N ASP A 368 -13.63 34.92 23.08
CA ASP A 368 -13.50 36.05 22.17
C ASP A 368 -13.09 35.63 20.76
N ARG A 369 -13.70 36.28 19.76
CA ARG A 369 -13.57 35.87 18.36
C ARG A 369 -12.16 36.07 17.82
N GLU A 370 -11.51 37.16 18.17
CA GLU A 370 -10.15 37.48 17.72
C GLU A 370 -9.16 36.52 18.34
N LYS A 371 -9.34 36.24 19.62
CA LYS A 371 -8.53 35.27 20.35
C LYS A 371 -8.68 33.84 19.78
N ALA A 372 -9.89 33.40 19.49
CA ALA A 372 -10.12 32.12 18.86
C ALA A 372 -9.45 32.01 17.47
N ILE A 373 -9.49 33.09 16.68
CA ILE A 373 -8.77 33.23 15.43
C ILE A 373 -7.25 33.15 15.63
N GLN A 374 -6.73 33.85 16.64
CA GLN A 374 -5.29 33.81 16.96
C GLN A 374 -4.82 32.38 17.31
N ILE A 375 -5.54 31.68 18.17
CA ILE A 375 -5.27 30.29 18.56
C ILE A 375 -5.27 29.39 17.31
N LEU A 376 -6.34 29.47 16.51
CA LEU A 376 -6.50 28.64 15.32
C LEU A 376 -5.44 28.94 14.25
N ARG A 377 -5.05 30.20 14.06
CA ARG A 377 -3.97 30.58 13.14
C ARG A 377 -2.63 30.03 13.60
N LYS A 378 -2.29 30.19 14.89
CA LYS A 378 -1.05 29.67 15.45
C LYS A 378 -0.99 28.14 15.32
N LEU A 379 -2.12 27.47 15.61
CA LEU A 379 -2.26 26.02 15.44
C LEU A 379 -2.12 25.61 13.96
N TYR A 380 -2.66 26.39 13.03
CA TYR A 380 -2.62 26.11 11.59
C TYR A 380 -1.21 26.24 11.03
N VAL A 381 -0.50 27.33 11.35
CA VAL A 381 0.85 27.59 10.85
C VAL A 381 1.90 26.66 11.46
N GLN A 382 1.73 26.31 12.74
CA GLN A 382 2.71 25.56 13.50
C GLN A 382 2.24 24.18 13.96
N LYS A 383 1.31 23.56 13.22
CA LYS A 383 0.63 22.32 13.60
C LYS A 383 1.59 21.24 14.10
N GLU A 384 2.74 21.09 13.45
CA GLU A 384 3.72 20.07 13.82
C GLU A 384 4.43 20.34 15.17
N LYS A 385 4.52 21.59 15.56
CA LYS A 385 5.13 22.01 16.85
C LYS A 385 4.17 21.85 18.02
N TRP A 386 2.86 21.75 17.76
CA TRP A 386 1.87 21.61 18.82
C TRP A 386 1.85 20.19 19.39
N GLN A 387 1.79 20.11 20.72
CA GLN A 387 1.63 18.90 21.48
C GLN A 387 0.17 18.72 21.91
N PHE A 388 -0.42 17.61 21.55
CA PHE A 388 -1.77 17.22 21.92
C PHE A 388 -1.65 16.09 22.93
N ASN A 389 -1.97 16.36 24.20
CA ASN A 389 -1.72 15.41 25.27
C ASN A 389 -3.01 15.13 26.07
N PRO A 390 -3.13 13.98 26.74
CA PRO A 390 -4.16 13.77 27.76
C PRO A 390 -3.95 14.76 28.90
N TYR A 391 -5.06 15.29 29.43
CA TYR A 391 -5.03 16.02 30.70
C TYR A 391 -4.95 14.99 31.83
N THR A 392 -3.90 15.04 32.62
CA THR A 392 -3.71 14.25 33.83
C THR A 392 -3.66 15.21 35.01
N GLN A 393 -4.53 14.99 36.01
CA GLN A 393 -4.50 15.74 37.27
C GLN A 393 -3.22 15.52 38.03
#